data_b277d84737f71b16cfd64f9f478cf924
#
_entry.id   b277d84737f71b16cfd64f9f478cf924
#
_cell.length_a   1.000
_cell.length_b   1.000
_cell.length_c   1.000
_cell.angle_alpha   90.00
_cell.angle_beta   90.00
_cell.angle_gamma   90.00
#
_symmetry.space_group_name_H-M   'P 1'
#
loop_
_entity.id
_entity.type
_entity.pdbx_description
1 polymer ?
#
loop_
_entity_poly.entity_id
_entity_poly.type
_entity_poly.pdbx_seq_one_letter_code
_entity_poly.pdbx_strand_id
1 'polypeptide(L)'
;MILSLFAFSLIALVPLFSQQTSNSFLIVNAQLADGTGAPLRKANVRVAYSHIVGIGELDPEKDEPTIDAKGLVLAPGFIDIHNHSEDGILTDPLAETQIAQGITSLVVGADGDSPWPIINWVRNVQQLHTAPNTSLFAGHATIREQVMGKDYKRTATPPEIKMMELFLSQAMNQQALGLSSGLEYEVGGYSNTDELVALARVVAEHHGIYMTHIRDEADKSFEALEEEITIAERAHIPVEHSHIKLATVGVQGKAAAYINVINDARKRGVDLMADCYPYDAWYSNLKVLVPDKQYENPKSVARALADVGGASHITIAQFKPNPTYAGHTLADLAKAAHISDLNMFIRLIRGGDAANTEATIICQAMTEPDIKAFYQQPWVMVASDGGIGSDHPRGAGTFPRVLGLYVREKQWLTLPEAIRKMTSLPAQRLGWKDRGIIREGMFADLVLFNPETVIDRSTYTNPTALPTGIEKVFVNGVLVWDNGKPTSAHAGHFLGRGGSPLDLLN
;
A
#
# COMPACT_ATOMS: atom_id res chain seq x y z
N MET A 1 -42.95 -20.62 -69.05
CA MET A 1 -42.68 -21.81 -68.25
C MET A 1 -41.26 -21.67 -67.70
N ILE A 2 -41.13 -21.08 -66.50
CA ILE A 2 -39.87 -20.78 -65.82
C ILE A 2 -39.83 -21.68 -64.59
N LEU A 3 -38.96 -22.68 -64.54
CA LEU A 3 -38.71 -23.52 -63.39
C LEU A 3 -37.78 -22.77 -62.39
N SER A 4 -38.27 -22.52 -61.18
CA SER A 4 -37.48 -22.07 -60.06
C SER A 4 -36.96 -23.25 -59.28
N LEU A 5 -35.62 -23.42 -59.22
CA LEU A 5 -34.94 -24.36 -58.31
C LEU A 5 -34.83 -23.73 -56.93
N PHE A 6 -35.46 -24.35 -55.95
CA PHE A 6 -35.21 -24.04 -54.53
C PHE A 6 -34.01 -24.90 -54.06
N ALA A 7 -32.90 -24.25 -53.68
CA ALA A 7 -31.80 -24.90 -53.01
C ALA A 7 -32.07 -24.89 -51.49
N PHE A 8 -32.22 -26.05 -50.88
CA PHE A 8 -32.28 -26.25 -49.44
C PHE A 8 -30.83 -26.28 -48.89
N SER A 9 -30.43 -25.24 -48.17
CA SER A 9 -29.19 -25.27 -47.41
C SER A 9 -29.44 -26.01 -46.10
N LEU A 10 -28.82 -27.17 -45.91
CA LEU A 10 -28.72 -27.86 -44.64
C LEU A 10 -27.77 -27.05 -43.72
N ILE A 11 -28.28 -26.40 -42.71
CA ILE A 11 -27.50 -25.83 -41.62
C ILE A 11 -27.19 -27.00 -40.65
N ALA A 12 -25.95 -27.46 -40.65
CA ALA A 12 -25.46 -28.39 -39.65
C ALA A 12 -25.38 -27.68 -38.31
N LEU A 13 -26.26 -28.02 -37.37
CA LEU A 13 -26.14 -27.66 -35.97
C LEU A 13 -24.90 -28.36 -35.38
N VAL A 14 -23.81 -27.62 -35.23
CA VAL A 14 -22.69 -28.04 -34.40
C VAL A 14 -23.16 -27.90 -32.96
N PRO A 15 -23.15 -28.97 -32.15
CA PRO A 15 -23.47 -28.84 -30.73
C PRO A 15 -22.34 -27.99 -30.08
N LEU A 16 -22.70 -26.81 -29.60
CA LEU A 16 -21.85 -26.08 -28.64
C LEU A 16 -21.79 -26.96 -27.37
N PHE A 17 -20.72 -27.74 -27.27
CA PHE A 17 -20.34 -28.26 -25.96
C PHE A 17 -19.98 -27.06 -25.10
N SER A 18 -20.88 -26.67 -24.24
CA SER A 18 -20.57 -25.86 -23.05
C SER A 18 -19.46 -26.63 -22.32
N GLN A 19 -18.23 -26.16 -22.41
CA GLN A 19 -17.21 -26.57 -21.45
C GLN A 19 -17.75 -26.14 -20.09
N GLN A 20 -18.23 -27.11 -19.35
CA GLN A 20 -18.53 -26.96 -17.94
C GLN A 20 -17.16 -26.76 -17.28
N THR A 21 -16.71 -25.51 -17.14
CA THR A 21 -15.53 -25.16 -16.35
C THR A 21 -15.83 -25.65 -14.95
N SER A 22 -15.09 -26.66 -14.48
CA SER A 22 -15.21 -27.12 -13.11
C SER A 22 -14.94 -25.91 -12.21
N ASN A 23 -15.86 -25.59 -11.29
CA ASN A 23 -15.71 -24.47 -10.36
C ASN A 23 -14.70 -24.79 -9.24
N SER A 24 -13.89 -25.82 -9.41
CA SER A 24 -12.84 -26.26 -8.48
C SER A 24 -11.55 -26.61 -9.22
N PHE A 25 -10.43 -26.48 -8.52
CA PHE A 25 -9.11 -26.95 -8.96
C PHE A 25 -8.27 -27.38 -7.75
N LEU A 26 -7.28 -28.21 -7.99
CA LEU A 26 -6.33 -28.71 -6.99
C LEU A 26 -4.92 -28.21 -7.29
N ILE A 27 -4.28 -27.50 -6.36
CA ILE A 27 -2.85 -27.20 -6.40
C ILE A 27 -2.12 -28.33 -5.70
N VAL A 28 -1.21 -29.01 -6.42
CA VAL A 28 -0.46 -30.16 -5.91
C VAL A 28 1.03 -29.85 -5.80
N ASN A 29 1.75 -30.63 -4.96
CA ASN A 29 3.21 -30.56 -4.80
C ASN A 29 3.73 -29.19 -4.31
N ALA A 30 2.95 -28.43 -3.52
CA ALA A 30 3.37 -27.14 -2.99
C ALA A 30 4.16 -27.28 -1.70
N GLN A 31 5.12 -26.35 -1.49
CA GLN A 31 5.65 -26.00 -0.17
C GLN A 31 4.74 -24.94 0.44
N LEU A 32 3.88 -25.33 1.35
CA LEU A 32 2.87 -24.45 1.93
C LEU A 32 3.47 -23.56 3.01
N ALA A 33 3.45 -22.26 2.80
CA ALA A 33 3.64 -21.21 3.80
C ALA A 33 2.26 -20.64 4.15
N ASP A 34 1.64 -21.11 5.22
CA ASP A 34 0.22 -20.88 5.49
C ASP A 34 -0.14 -19.45 5.97
N GLY A 35 0.84 -18.57 6.13
CA GLY A 35 0.66 -17.19 6.57
C GLY A 35 0.75 -17.01 8.10
N THR A 36 0.80 -18.07 8.89
CA THR A 36 0.85 -17.98 10.37
C THR A 36 2.25 -17.71 10.94
N GLY A 37 3.30 -17.80 10.12
CA GLY A 37 4.69 -17.79 10.57
C GLY A 37 5.22 -19.18 10.92
N ALA A 38 4.40 -20.23 10.83
CA ALA A 38 4.82 -21.62 11.02
C ALA A 38 5.76 -22.10 9.92
N PRO A 39 6.65 -23.09 10.19
CA PRO A 39 7.53 -23.66 9.18
C PRO A 39 6.76 -24.20 7.96
N LEU A 40 7.39 -24.12 6.78
CA LEU A 40 6.83 -24.67 5.55
C LEU A 40 6.58 -26.17 5.67
N ARG A 41 5.49 -26.64 5.05
CA ARG A 41 5.16 -28.06 4.95
C ARG A 41 4.66 -28.42 3.55
N LYS A 42 4.85 -29.65 3.10
CA LYS A 42 4.24 -30.12 1.86
C LYS A 42 2.74 -30.28 2.06
N ALA A 43 1.95 -29.75 1.15
CA ALA A 43 0.51 -29.94 1.14
C ALA A 43 -0.06 -29.66 -0.26
N ASN A 44 -1.17 -30.31 -0.59
CA ASN A 44 -2.04 -29.97 -1.70
C ASN A 44 -3.15 -29.04 -1.17
N VAL A 45 -3.65 -28.12 -2.01
CA VAL A 45 -4.70 -27.17 -1.64
C VAL A 45 -5.79 -27.21 -2.70
N ARG A 46 -7.01 -27.55 -2.28
CA ARG A 46 -8.20 -27.53 -3.15
C ARG A 46 -8.94 -26.22 -2.98
N VAL A 47 -9.21 -25.60 -4.10
CA VAL A 47 -10.04 -24.38 -4.20
C VAL A 47 -11.33 -24.74 -4.92
N ALA A 48 -12.46 -24.31 -4.37
CA ALA A 48 -13.73 -24.37 -5.07
C ALA A 48 -14.43 -23.01 -5.02
N TYR A 49 -14.85 -22.50 -6.18
CA TYR A 49 -15.32 -21.14 -6.34
C TYR A 49 -14.25 -20.14 -5.81
N SER A 50 -14.61 -19.34 -4.82
CA SER A 50 -13.72 -18.35 -4.23
C SER A 50 -13.01 -18.82 -2.96
N HIS A 51 -13.20 -20.09 -2.51
CA HIS A 51 -12.77 -20.52 -1.17
C HIS A 51 -11.83 -21.71 -1.21
N ILE A 52 -10.97 -21.79 -0.20
CA ILE A 52 -10.16 -22.97 0.10
C ILE A 52 -11.08 -23.99 0.77
N VAL A 53 -11.20 -25.19 0.19
CA VAL A 53 -12.13 -26.24 0.67
C VAL A 53 -11.41 -27.50 1.14
N GLY A 54 -10.09 -27.59 0.98
CA GLY A 54 -9.32 -28.75 1.46
C GLY A 54 -7.83 -28.46 1.46
N ILE A 55 -7.12 -29.01 2.46
CA ILE A 55 -5.66 -28.87 2.63
C ILE A 55 -5.10 -30.19 3.16
N GLY A 56 -4.04 -30.70 2.55
CA GLY A 56 -3.35 -31.90 3.03
C GLY A 56 -2.93 -32.83 1.90
N GLU A 57 -2.96 -34.13 2.15
CA GLU A 57 -2.75 -35.16 1.14
C GLU A 57 -4.08 -35.41 0.42
N LEU A 58 -4.31 -34.67 -0.67
CA LEU A 58 -5.55 -34.73 -1.46
C LEU A 58 -5.23 -35.27 -2.83
N ASP A 59 -6.05 -36.25 -3.31
CA ASP A 59 -6.02 -36.68 -4.67
C ASP A 59 -6.96 -35.87 -5.56
N PRO A 60 -6.65 -35.65 -6.84
CA PRO A 60 -7.57 -35.02 -7.78
C PRO A 60 -8.89 -35.77 -7.87
N GLU A 61 -9.99 -35.02 -7.86
CA GLU A 61 -11.31 -35.57 -8.18
C GLU A 61 -11.46 -35.84 -9.68
N LYS A 62 -12.49 -36.59 -10.06
CA LYS A 62 -12.73 -36.87 -11.46
C LYS A 62 -12.91 -35.59 -12.26
N ASP A 63 -12.13 -35.41 -13.30
CA ASP A 63 -12.12 -34.23 -14.20
C ASP A 63 -11.77 -32.89 -13.51
N GLU A 64 -11.19 -32.93 -12.30
CA GLU A 64 -10.72 -31.73 -11.59
C GLU A 64 -9.43 -31.19 -12.22
N PRO A 65 -9.39 -29.92 -12.64
CA PRO A 65 -8.16 -29.28 -13.09
C PRO A 65 -7.09 -29.30 -11.99
N THR A 66 -5.87 -29.66 -12.37
CA THR A 66 -4.74 -29.76 -11.45
C THR A 66 -3.64 -28.80 -11.84
N ILE A 67 -3.13 -28.05 -10.87
CA ILE A 67 -1.99 -27.14 -11.00
C ILE A 67 -0.82 -27.73 -10.23
N ASP A 68 0.21 -28.21 -10.95
CA ASP A 68 1.42 -28.72 -10.32
C ASP A 68 2.33 -27.56 -9.90
N ALA A 69 2.47 -27.33 -8.60
CA ALA A 69 3.36 -26.33 -8.03
C ALA A 69 4.84 -26.65 -8.14
N LYS A 70 5.21 -27.91 -8.52
CA LYS A 70 6.62 -28.34 -8.74
C LYS A 70 7.55 -28.03 -7.56
N GLY A 71 7.05 -28.01 -6.35
CA GLY A 71 7.82 -27.68 -5.15
C GLY A 71 8.01 -26.20 -4.87
N LEU A 72 7.37 -25.32 -5.62
CA LEU A 72 7.33 -23.87 -5.36
C LEU A 72 6.58 -23.58 -4.07
N VAL A 73 6.77 -22.37 -3.55
CA VAL A 73 6.08 -21.90 -2.32
C VAL A 73 4.69 -21.41 -2.69
N LEU A 74 3.68 -21.97 -2.03
CA LEU A 74 2.31 -21.47 -2.04
C LEU A 74 2.06 -20.73 -0.72
N ALA A 75 1.68 -19.47 -0.83
CA ALA A 75 1.36 -18.59 0.31
C ALA A 75 -0.01 -17.92 0.12
N PRO A 76 -0.61 -17.32 1.18
CA PRO A 76 -1.73 -16.41 1.00
C PRO A 76 -1.34 -15.25 0.10
N GLY A 77 -2.27 -14.67 -0.62
CA GLY A 77 -2.08 -13.44 -1.37
C GLY A 77 -1.66 -12.29 -0.46
N PHE A 78 -0.75 -11.46 -0.94
CA PHE A 78 -0.21 -10.36 -0.16
C PHE A 78 -1.21 -9.23 -0.02
N ILE A 79 -1.22 -8.60 1.17
CA ILE A 79 -2.07 -7.46 1.51
C ILE A 79 -1.16 -6.25 1.66
N ASP A 80 -1.30 -5.29 0.76
CA ASP A 80 -0.59 -4.01 0.84
C ASP A 80 -1.44 -3.02 1.64
N ILE A 81 -1.10 -2.87 2.92
CA ILE A 81 -1.89 -2.07 3.87
C ILE A 81 -1.69 -0.56 3.68
N HIS A 82 -0.67 -0.15 2.93
CA HIS A 82 -0.32 1.24 2.66
C HIS A 82 -0.01 1.42 1.18
N ASN A 83 -1.01 1.85 0.42
CA ASN A 83 -0.92 1.97 -1.04
C ASN A 83 -1.59 3.26 -1.54
N HIS A 84 -1.00 3.89 -2.56
CA HIS A 84 -1.44 5.14 -3.17
C HIS A 84 -1.97 4.94 -4.60
N SER A 85 -2.82 3.94 -4.79
CA SER A 85 -3.43 3.61 -6.09
C SER A 85 -4.86 4.13 -6.26
N GLU A 86 -5.30 5.13 -5.51
CA GLU A 86 -6.67 5.66 -5.55
C GLU A 86 -7.10 6.03 -6.97
N ASP A 87 -6.27 6.77 -7.68
CA ASP A 87 -6.51 7.19 -9.07
C ASP A 87 -5.99 6.15 -10.06
N GLY A 88 -4.87 5.52 -9.75
CA GLY A 88 -4.24 4.52 -10.61
C GLY A 88 -5.16 3.35 -10.92
N ILE A 89 -5.86 2.82 -9.92
CA ILE A 89 -6.79 1.68 -10.08
C ILE A 89 -8.01 2.01 -10.97
N LEU A 90 -8.39 3.27 -11.07
CA LEU A 90 -9.47 3.72 -11.94
C LEU A 90 -9.05 3.80 -13.41
N THR A 91 -7.75 3.91 -13.68
CA THR A 91 -7.18 4.00 -15.04
C THR A 91 -6.53 2.70 -15.50
N ASP A 92 -5.99 1.90 -14.57
CA ASP A 92 -5.45 0.56 -14.78
C ASP A 92 -6.08 -0.43 -13.79
N PRO A 93 -7.30 -0.92 -14.04
CA PRO A 93 -7.99 -1.85 -13.14
C PRO A 93 -7.36 -3.25 -13.09
N LEU A 94 -6.47 -3.60 -14.01
CA LEU A 94 -5.65 -4.83 -13.90
C LEU A 94 -4.57 -4.69 -12.85
N ALA A 95 -4.13 -3.46 -12.54
CA ALA A 95 -3.09 -3.19 -11.55
C ALA A 95 -1.84 -4.07 -11.74
N GLU A 96 -1.33 -4.14 -12.99
CA GLU A 96 -0.29 -5.08 -13.39
C GLU A 96 0.92 -5.06 -12.45
N THR A 97 1.43 -3.86 -12.12
CA THR A 97 2.59 -3.70 -11.22
C THR A 97 2.32 -4.17 -9.80
N GLN A 98 1.05 -4.27 -9.38
CA GLN A 98 0.65 -4.73 -8.06
C GLN A 98 0.49 -6.25 -8.04
N ILE A 99 -0.33 -6.81 -8.94
CA ILE A 99 -0.55 -8.26 -9.00
C ILE A 99 0.73 -9.03 -9.35
N ALA A 100 1.62 -8.45 -10.16
CA ALA A 100 2.95 -9.03 -10.47
C ALA A 100 3.83 -9.25 -9.23
N GLN A 101 3.59 -8.49 -8.14
CA GLN A 101 4.28 -8.66 -6.86
C GLN A 101 3.65 -9.75 -5.97
N GLY A 102 2.51 -10.32 -6.36
CA GLY A 102 1.72 -11.23 -5.52
C GLY A 102 0.69 -10.53 -4.63
N ILE A 103 0.47 -9.22 -4.82
CA ILE A 103 -0.51 -8.44 -4.08
C ILE A 103 -1.92 -8.80 -4.58
N THR A 104 -2.79 -9.20 -3.67
CA THR A 104 -4.19 -9.55 -3.95
C THR A 104 -5.18 -8.55 -3.35
N SER A 105 -4.71 -7.70 -2.44
CA SER A 105 -5.54 -6.67 -1.79
C SER A 105 -4.74 -5.38 -1.60
N LEU A 106 -5.32 -4.26 -2.04
CA LEU A 106 -4.80 -2.90 -1.91
C LEU A 106 -5.62 -2.12 -0.89
N VAL A 107 -4.97 -1.53 0.08
CA VAL A 107 -5.58 -0.59 1.02
C VAL A 107 -5.09 0.81 0.68
N VAL A 108 -6.00 1.67 0.23
CA VAL A 108 -5.71 3.02 -0.25
C VAL A 108 -6.23 4.08 0.72
N GLY A 109 -6.01 5.36 0.42
CA GLY A 109 -6.44 6.47 1.27
C GLY A 109 -5.54 6.69 2.48
N ALA A 110 -4.24 6.38 2.35
CA ALA A 110 -3.23 6.63 3.38
C ALA A 110 -2.86 8.12 3.48
N ASP A 111 -2.08 8.49 4.49
CA ASP A 111 -1.42 9.79 4.66
C ASP A 111 -2.34 11.01 4.62
N GLY A 112 -3.61 10.80 4.94
CA GLY A 112 -4.58 11.88 5.10
C GLY A 112 -5.33 12.28 3.83
N ASP A 113 -4.98 11.74 2.69
CA ASP A 113 -5.71 11.96 1.44
C ASP A 113 -6.57 10.76 1.07
N SER A 114 -7.79 10.99 0.61
CA SER A 114 -8.68 9.95 0.13
C SER A 114 -9.64 10.46 -0.93
N PRO A 115 -10.18 9.59 -1.79
CA PRO A 115 -11.29 9.95 -2.64
C PRO A 115 -12.49 10.46 -1.82
N TRP A 116 -13.18 11.48 -2.36
CA TRP A 116 -14.36 12.05 -1.70
C TRP A 116 -15.46 12.42 -2.71
N PRO A 117 -16.75 12.10 -2.48
CA PRO A 117 -17.27 11.19 -1.45
C PRO A 117 -16.81 9.75 -1.65
N ILE A 118 -16.46 9.06 -0.57
CA ILE A 118 -15.95 7.67 -0.59
C ILE A 118 -16.84 6.74 -1.39
N ILE A 119 -18.18 6.84 -1.22
CA ILE A 119 -19.15 5.99 -1.89
C ILE A 119 -19.07 6.05 -3.42
N ASN A 120 -18.70 7.20 -3.99
CA ASN A 120 -18.56 7.34 -5.44
C ASN A 120 -17.35 6.56 -5.95
N TRP A 121 -16.23 6.63 -5.23
CA TRP A 121 -15.05 5.86 -5.58
C TRP A 121 -15.30 4.35 -5.47
N VAL A 122 -15.96 3.91 -4.40
CA VAL A 122 -16.32 2.49 -4.21
C VAL A 122 -17.19 1.98 -5.37
N ARG A 123 -18.20 2.76 -5.78
CA ARG A 123 -19.04 2.41 -6.94
C ARG A 123 -18.23 2.32 -8.23
N ASN A 124 -17.31 3.26 -8.47
CA ASN A 124 -16.46 3.24 -9.66
C ASN A 124 -15.59 1.98 -9.70
N VAL A 125 -14.94 1.63 -8.60
CA VAL A 125 -14.11 0.43 -8.50
C VAL A 125 -14.95 -0.85 -8.72
N GLN A 126 -16.15 -0.92 -8.14
CA GLN A 126 -17.06 -2.05 -8.35
C GLN A 126 -17.53 -2.16 -9.80
N GLN A 127 -17.81 -1.04 -10.48
CA GLN A 127 -18.21 -1.03 -11.89
C GLN A 127 -17.08 -1.40 -12.84
N LEU A 128 -15.85 -1.03 -12.50
CA LEU A 128 -14.66 -1.36 -13.31
C LEU A 128 -14.25 -2.82 -13.18
N HIS A 129 -14.63 -3.50 -12.09
CA HIS A 129 -14.15 -4.83 -11.75
C HIS A 129 -12.62 -4.88 -11.77
N THR A 130 -11.96 -4.65 -10.67
CA THR A 130 -10.49 -4.63 -10.55
C THR A 130 -9.92 -6.04 -10.47
N ALA A 131 -8.65 -6.25 -10.83
CA ALA A 131 -8.00 -7.54 -10.63
C ALA A 131 -7.70 -7.82 -9.15
N PRO A 132 -7.09 -6.90 -8.35
CA PRO A 132 -6.96 -7.07 -6.91
C PRO A 132 -8.22 -6.60 -6.17
N ASN A 133 -8.41 -7.10 -4.96
CA ASN A 133 -9.33 -6.51 -4.00
C ASN A 133 -8.87 -5.10 -3.61
N THR A 134 -9.82 -4.25 -3.22
CA THR A 134 -9.54 -2.88 -2.74
C THR A 134 -10.24 -2.60 -1.42
N SER A 135 -9.67 -1.73 -0.62
CA SER A 135 -10.27 -1.15 0.57
C SER A 135 -9.70 0.25 0.81
N LEU A 136 -10.25 1.05 1.72
CA LEU A 136 -9.72 2.40 1.92
C LEU A 136 -9.90 2.95 3.34
N PHE A 137 -9.03 3.93 3.66
CA PHE A 137 -9.19 4.84 4.79
C PHE A 137 -9.89 6.12 4.37
N ALA A 138 -10.53 6.80 5.31
CA ALA A 138 -10.99 8.18 5.15
C ALA A 138 -9.84 9.14 5.49
N GLY A 139 -9.49 10.03 4.57
CA GLY A 139 -8.38 10.96 4.73
C GLY A 139 -8.76 12.17 5.60
N HIS A 140 -7.97 12.44 6.63
CA HIS A 140 -8.12 13.61 7.50
C HIS A 140 -8.01 14.93 6.74
N ALA A 141 -6.97 15.07 5.89
CA ALA A 141 -6.76 16.27 5.09
C ALA A 141 -7.93 16.51 4.14
N THR A 142 -8.41 15.46 3.48
CA THR A 142 -9.59 15.52 2.62
C THR A 142 -10.82 16.00 3.38
N ILE A 143 -11.12 15.42 4.55
CA ILE A 143 -12.28 15.84 5.37
C ILE A 143 -12.11 17.29 5.86
N ARG A 144 -10.89 17.67 6.26
CA ARG A 144 -10.57 19.02 6.73
C ARG A 144 -10.81 20.06 5.62
N GLU A 145 -10.38 19.79 4.39
CA GLU A 145 -10.64 20.65 3.23
C GLU A 145 -12.13 20.74 2.86
N GLN A 146 -12.88 19.66 2.99
CA GLN A 146 -14.34 19.69 2.77
C GLN A 146 -15.05 20.62 3.76
N VAL A 147 -14.56 20.75 5.00
CA VAL A 147 -15.18 21.58 6.04
C VAL A 147 -14.67 23.01 6.03
N MET A 148 -13.35 23.21 5.89
CA MET A 148 -12.71 24.52 6.04
C MET A 148 -12.41 25.21 4.70
N GLY A 149 -12.48 24.47 3.58
CA GLY A 149 -12.13 24.98 2.26
C GLY A 149 -10.67 25.47 2.23
N LYS A 150 -10.45 26.66 1.70
CA LYS A 150 -9.10 27.26 1.61
C LYS A 150 -8.59 27.84 2.94
N ASP A 151 -9.42 27.90 3.98
CA ASP A 151 -9.08 28.48 5.29
C ASP A 151 -8.47 27.45 6.28
N TYR A 152 -7.92 26.36 5.76
CA TYR A 152 -7.35 25.27 6.56
C TYR A 152 -6.04 25.63 7.28
N LYS A 153 -5.39 26.77 6.95
CA LYS A 153 -4.07 27.17 7.51
C LYS A 153 -4.15 27.71 8.94
N ARG A 154 -5.03 27.16 9.74
CA ARG A 154 -5.25 27.48 11.14
C ARG A 154 -5.85 26.29 11.89
N THR A 155 -5.85 26.34 13.21
CA THR A 155 -6.60 25.38 14.04
C THR A 155 -8.10 25.47 13.73
N ALA A 156 -8.76 24.30 13.61
CA ALA A 156 -10.20 24.24 13.42
C ALA A 156 -10.95 24.70 14.68
N THR A 157 -12.07 25.36 14.46
CA THR A 157 -13.00 25.72 15.55
C THR A 157 -13.82 24.50 16.01
N PRO A 158 -14.38 24.51 17.24
CA PRO A 158 -15.23 23.40 17.70
C PRO A 158 -16.41 23.04 16.76
N PRO A 159 -17.12 24.00 16.13
CA PRO A 159 -18.14 23.67 15.12
C PRO A 159 -17.57 22.99 13.87
N GLU A 160 -16.36 23.36 13.41
CA GLU A 160 -15.70 22.72 12.27
C GLU A 160 -15.28 21.28 12.61
N ILE A 161 -14.71 21.06 13.80
CA ILE A 161 -14.39 19.72 14.28
C ILE A 161 -15.67 18.86 14.32
N LYS A 162 -16.78 19.40 14.81
CA LYS A 162 -18.05 18.70 14.85
C LYS A 162 -18.56 18.33 13.45
N MET A 163 -18.33 19.18 12.46
CA MET A 163 -18.67 18.86 11.06
C MET A 163 -17.75 17.78 10.49
N MET A 164 -16.45 17.82 10.81
CA MET A 164 -15.50 16.76 10.44
C MET A 164 -15.90 15.40 11.04
N GLU A 165 -16.33 15.37 12.31
CA GLU A 165 -16.83 14.15 12.97
C GLU A 165 -18.05 13.57 12.23
N LEU A 166 -18.97 14.42 11.76
CA LEU A 166 -20.13 13.97 10.98
C LEU A 166 -19.72 13.37 9.63
N PHE A 167 -18.81 14.01 8.91
CA PHE A 167 -18.30 13.50 7.63
C PHE A 167 -17.54 12.18 7.81
N LEU A 168 -16.73 12.10 8.87
CA LEU A 168 -16.02 10.87 9.19
C LEU A 168 -16.97 9.74 9.57
N SER A 169 -17.99 10.01 10.40
CA SER A 169 -19.03 9.02 10.73
C SER A 169 -19.76 8.52 9.47
N GLN A 170 -20.02 9.41 8.51
CA GLN A 170 -20.58 9.01 7.21
C GLN A 170 -19.63 8.09 6.44
N ALA A 171 -18.33 8.41 6.38
CA ALA A 171 -17.31 7.58 5.75
C ALA A 171 -17.22 6.19 6.41
N MET A 172 -17.25 6.16 7.75
CA MET A 172 -17.25 4.91 8.51
C MET A 172 -18.50 4.06 8.23
N ASN A 173 -19.67 4.68 8.08
CA ASN A 173 -20.90 3.97 7.68
C ASN A 173 -20.82 3.45 6.23
N GLN A 174 -20.02 4.08 5.38
CA GLN A 174 -19.69 3.63 4.02
C GLN A 174 -18.55 2.60 3.99
N GLN A 175 -18.19 2.03 5.15
CA GLN A 175 -17.22 0.96 5.33
C GLN A 175 -15.74 1.36 5.16
N ALA A 176 -15.40 2.64 5.29
CA ALA A 176 -14.00 3.02 5.46
C ALA A 176 -13.38 2.26 6.65
N LEU A 177 -12.12 1.84 6.53
CA LEU A 177 -11.39 1.07 7.54
C LEU A 177 -11.12 1.87 8.82
N GLY A 178 -10.99 3.18 8.65
CA GLY A 178 -10.66 4.10 9.71
C GLY A 178 -10.35 5.49 9.18
N LEU A 179 -9.58 6.24 9.95
CA LEU A 179 -9.05 7.55 9.59
C LEU A 179 -7.57 7.43 9.27
N SER A 180 -7.13 8.02 8.14
CA SER A 180 -5.71 8.27 7.90
C SER A 180 -5.36 9.74 8.11
N SER A 181 -4.12 10.05 8.50
CA SER A 181 -3.62 11.42 8.55
C SER A 181 -2.18 11.53 8.03
N GLY A 182 -1.86 12.68 7.43
CA GLY A 182 -0.52 13.09 7.04
C GLY A 182 -0.19 14.42 7.68
N LEU A 183 0.39 14.39 8.87
CA LEU A 183 0.53 15.56 9.74
C LEU A 183 1.75 16.41 9.38
N GLU A 184 2.66 15.92 8.56
CA GLU A 184 3.78 16.66 8.03
C GLU A 184 3.37 17.50 6.80
N TYR A 185 2.34 17.08 6.09
CA TYR A 185 1.85 17.72 4.87
C TYR A 185 1.06 19.01 5.12
N GLU A 186 0.83 19.76 4.01
CA GLU A 186 0.31 21.14 4.05
C GLU A 186 -1.01 21.25 4.81
N VAL A 187 -1.99 20.39 4.55
CA VAL A 187 -3.34 20.51 5.16
C VAL A 187 -3.36 19.95 6.58
N GLY A 188 -2.88 18.72 6.74
CA GLY A 188 -2.86 18.01 8.03
C GLY A 188 -2.01 18.70 9.09
N GLY A 189 -0.91 19.32 8.66
CA GLY A 189 0.06 19.96 9.54
C GLY A 189 -0.47 21.17 10.33
N TYR A 190 -1.62 21.75 9.97
CA TYR A 190 -2.26 22.83 10.72
C TYR A 190 -3.26 22.34 11.78
N SER A 191 -3.51 21.04 11.86
CA SER A 191 -4.32 20.44 12.93
C SER A 191 -3.55 20.37 14.24
N ASN A 192 -4.27 20.29 15.33
CA ASN A 192 -3.70 19.98 16.65
C ASN A 192 -4.12 18.59 17.13
N THR A 193 -3.47 18.11 18.17
CA THR A 193 -3.73 16.80 18.77
C THR A 193 -5.18 16.63 19.24
N ASP A 194 -5.84 17.69 19.73
CA ASP A 194 -7.22 17.62 20.21
C ASP A 194 -8.23 17.37 19.08
N GLU A 195 -8.01 17.97 17.89
CA GLU A 195 -8.78 17.70 16.69
C GLU A 195 -8.66 16.21 16.30
N LEU A 196 -7.43 15.70 16.26
CA LEU A 196 -7.17 14.29 15.91
C LEU A 196 -7.78 13.31 16.92
N VAL A 197 -7.69 13.60 18.21
CA VAL A 197 -8.34 12.79 19.26
C VAL A 197 -9.86 12.78 19.12
N ALA A 198 -10.48 13.92 18.77
CA ALA A 198 -11.92 14.00 18.57
C ALA A 198 -12.35 13.10 17.39
N LEU A 199 -11.65 13.17 16.28
CA LEU A 199 -11.91 12.34 15.09
C LEU A 199 -11.60 10.86 15.35
N ALA A 200 -10.49 10.55 16.01
CA ALA A 200 -10.11 9.17 16.35
C ALA A 200 -11.16 8.49 17.26
N ARG A 201 -11.84 9.23 18.14
CA ARG A 201 -12.95 8.69 18.95
C ARG A 201 -14.14 8.27 18.08
N VAL A 202 -14.49 9.04 17.06
CA VAL A 202 -15.52 8.62 16.09
C VAL A 202 -15.15 7.29 15.43
N VAL A 203 -13.88 7.13 15.03
CA VAL A 203 -13.39 5.88 14.44
C VAL A 203 -13.44 4.72 15.45
N ALA A 204 -13.06 4.96 16.70
CA ALA A 204 -13.11 3.96 17.76
C ALA A 204 -14.54 3.46 18.03
N GLU A 205 -15.54 4.35 18.01
CA GLU A 205 -16.97 3.99 18.12
C GLU A 205 -17.42 3.05 16.99
N HIS A 206 -16.81 3.15 15.82
CA HIS A 206 -17.03 2.28 14.68
C HIS A 206 -16.10 1.07 14.61
N HIS A 207 -15.27 0.83 15.63
CA HIS A 207 -14.29 -0.26 15.66
C HIS A 207 -13.28 -0.20 14.52
N GLY A 208 -12.93 0.98 14.04
CA GLY A 208 -11.90 1.22 13.03
C GLY A 208 -10.52 1.43 13.64
N ILE A 209 -9.55 1.77 12.78
CA ILE A 209 -8.17 2.06 13.18
C ILE A 209 -7.75 3.47 12.76
N TYR A 210 -6.77 4.04 13.43
CA TYR A 210 -6.14 5.30 13.05
C TYR A 210 -4.78 5.02 12.43
N MET A 211 -4.54 5.45 11.20
CA MET A 211 -3.28 5.32 10.46
C MET A 211 -2.66 6.69 10.29
N THR A 212 -1.35 6.84 10.51
CA THR A 212 -0.76 8.18 10.46
C THR A 212 0.67 8.23 9.93
N HIS A 213 0.87 9.07 8.89
CA HIS A 213 2.14 9.73 8.66
C HIS A 213 2.29 10.79 9.75
N ILE A 214 3.27 10.64 10.61
CA ILE A 214 3.46 11.48 11.79
C ILE A 214 3.79 12.94 11.43
N ARG A 215 3.77 13.83 12.43
CA ARG A 215 3.91 15.26 12.22
C ARG A 215 5.29 15.72 11.78
N ASP A 216 6.32 14.95 12.10
CA ASP A 216 7.71 15.26 11.76
C ASP A 216 8.49 13.93 11.74
N GLU A 217 9.01 13.56 10.59
CA GLU A 217 9.86 12.37 10.42
C GLU A 217 11.36 12.71 10.49
N ALA A 218 11.67 13.97 10.81
CA ALA A 218 13.00 14.52 10.95
C ALA A 218 13.43 14.62 12.42
N ASP A 219 13.92 15.78 12.83
CA ASP A 219 14.51 16.01 14.15
C ASP A 219 13.54 15.80 15.31
N LYS A 220 12.22 16.02 15.07
CA LYS A 220 11.16 15.86 16.06
C LYS A 220 10.36 14.57 15.93
N SER A 221 10.94 13.56 15.27
CA SER A 221 10.27 12.28 15.05
C SER A 221 9.87 11.57 16.34
N PHE A 222 10.64 11.74 17.41
CA PHE A 222 10.30 11.18 18.73
C PHE A 222 9.11 11.91 19.38
N GLU A 223 9.06 13.24 19.30
CA GLU A 223 7.92 14.02 19.77
C GLU A 223 6.65 13.73 18.94
N ALA A 224 6.79 13.54 17.64
CA ALA A 224 5.68 13.17 16.77
C ALA A 224 5.17 11.75 17.06
N LEU A 225 6.05 10.80 17.40
CA LEU A 225 5.65 9.48 17.90
C LEU A 225 4.90 9.55 19.24
N GLU A 226 5.33 10.41 20.16
CA GLU A 226 4.62 10.63 21.43
C GLU A 226 3.23 11.29 21.23
N GLU A 227 3.07 12.13 20.20
CA GLU A 227 1.75 12.65 19.79
C GLU A 227 0.85 11.52 19.31
N GLU A 228 1.33 10.63 18.45
CA GLU A 228 0.60 9.46 17.97
C GLU A 228 0.16 8.55 19.12
N ILE A 229 1.08 8.24 20.06
CA ILE A 229 0.78 7.44 21.26
C ILE A 229 -0.29 8.16 22.11
N THR A 230 -0.19 9.47 22.27
CA THR A 230 -1.18 10.28 22.99
C THR A 230 -2.57 10.20 22.35
N ILE A 231 -2.65 10.24 21.03
CA ILE A 231 -3.92 10.06 20.29
C ILE A 231 -4.49 8.68 20.57
N ALA A 232 -3.67 7.63 20.46
CA ALA A 232 -4.08 6.26 20.74
C ALA A 232 -4.64 6.07 22.16
N GLU A 233 -3.92 6.59 23.17
CA GLU A 233 -4.31 6.49 24.58
C GLU A 233 -5.59 7.29 24.88
N ARG A 234 -5.71 8.53 24.37
CA ARG A 234 -6.86 9.42 24.65
C ARG A 234 -8.13 9.01 23.89
N ALA A 235 -8.00 8.43 22.71
CA ALA A 235 -9.12 7.95 21.90
C ALA A 235 -9.45 6.47 22.13
N HIS A 236 -8.59 5.72 22.83
CA HIS A 236 -8.68 4.25 23.00
C HIS A 236 -8.83 3.51 21.67
N ILE A 237 -7.96 3.83 20.71
CA ILE A 237 -8.02 3.35 19.34
C ILE A 237 -6.74 2.58 18.96
N PRO A 238 -6.84 1.48 18.18
CA PRO A 238 -5.67 0.89 17.53
C PRO A 238 -5.03 1.87 16.55
N VAL A 239 -3.68 1.94 16.54
CA VAL A 239 -2.93 2.85 15.68
C VAL A 239 -1.99 2.10 14.77
N GLU A 240 -1.94 2.53 13.52
CA GLU A 240 -0.98 2.11 12.51
C GLU A 240 -0.02 3.26 12.21
N HIS A 241 1.25 3.09 12.60
CA HIS A 241 2.34 4.01 12.26
C HIS A 241 2.74 3.79 10.82
N SER A 242 2.39 4.72 9.93
CA SER A 242 2.69 4.65 8.50
C SER A 242 4.19 4.61 8.24
N HIS A 243 4.64 3.74 7.32
CA HIS A 243 5.98 3.67 6.70
C HIS A 243 7.13 4.03 7.65
N ILE A 244 7.18 3.37 8.83
CA ILE A 244 8.15 3.67 9.91
C ILE A 244 9.58 3.86 9.37
N LYS A 245 10.16 5.02 9.62
CA LYS A 245 11.51 5.38 9.18
C LYS A 245 12.14 6.45 10.08
N LEU A 246 13.44 6.62 9.91
CA LEU A 246 14.21 7.76 10.40
C LEU A 246 14.74 8.49 9.18
N ALA A 247 14.05 9.56 8.79
CA ALA A 247 14.11 10.13 7.44
C ALA A 247 15.21 11.16 7.24
N THR A 248 16.00 11.50 8.27
CA THR A 248 17.05 12.53 8.20
C THR A 248 18.34 12.11 8.91
N VAL A 249 19.46 12.75 8.57
CA VAL A 249 20.78 12.46 9.16
C VAL A 249 20.84 12.69 10.68
N GLY A 250 20.01 13.60 11.21
CA GLY A 250 19.95 13.92 12.63
C GLY A 250 19.39 12.79 13.50
N VAL A 251 18.61 11.88 12.90
CA VAL A 251 17.98 10.74 13.60
C VAL A 251 18.48 9.37 13.15
N GLN A 252 19.29 9.28 12.12
CA GLN A 252 19.91 8.02 11.70
C GLN A 252 20.63 7.30 12.85
N GLY A 253 20.55 5.97 12.87
CA GLY A 253 21.13 5.10 13.90
C GLY A 253 20.36 5.07 15.21
N LYS A 254 19.20 5.74 15.31
CA LYS A 254 18.37 5.78 16.53
C LYS A 254 17.22 4.78 16.53
N ALA A 255 17.14 3.85 15.56
CA ALA A 255 16.04 2.89 15.48
C ALA A 255 15.82 2.11 16.79
N ALA A 256 16.88 1.69 17.47
CA ALA A 256 16.75 0.98 18.75
C ALA A 256 16.03 1.83 19.83
N ALA A 257 16.33 3.12 19.92
CA ALA A 257 15.66 4.03 20.84
C ALA A 257 14.19 4.25 20.45
N TYR A 258 13.93 4.42 19.15
CA TYR A 258 12.58 4.59 18.61
C TYR A 258 11.69 3.37 18.88
N ILE A 259 12.21 2.18 18.61
CA ILE A 259 11.57 0.89 18.91
C ILE A 259 11.26 0.75 20.40
N ASN A 260 12.15 1.21 21.30
CA ASN A 260 11.92 1.16 22.72
C ASN A 260 10.72 2.01 23.14
N VAL A 261 10.54 3.23 22.58
CA VAL A 261 9.38 4.08 22.85
C VAL A 261 8.09 3.34 22.47
N ILE A 262 8.06 2.75 21.27
CA ILE A 262 6.90 1.97 20.79
C ILE A 262 6.63 0.77 21.71
N ASN A 263 7.66 -0.01 22.03
CA ASN A 263 7.51 -1.18 22.89
C ASN A 263 7.04 -0.82 24.30
N ASP A 264 7.46 0.31 24.84
CA ASP A 264 7.01 0.78 26.15
C ASP A 264 5.56 1.26 26.11
N ALA A 265 5.11 1.92 25.04
CA ALA A 265 3.70 2.21 24.82
C ALA A 265 2.86 0.93 24.69
N ARG A 266 3.33 -0.06 23.93
CA ARG A 266 2.68 -1.39 23.81
C ARG A 266 2.57 -2.12 25.14
N LYS A 267 3.60 -2.06 26.00
CA LYS A 267 3.54 -2.62 27.37
C LYS A 267 2.50 -1.94 28.26
N ARG A 268 2.21 -0.65 28.01
CA ARG A 268 1.13 0.09 28.68
C ARG A 268 -0.27 -0.24 28.14
N GLY A 269 -0.35 -1.05 27.08
CA GLY A 269 -1.61 -1.50 26.48
C GLY A 269 -2.03 -0.71 25.22
N VAL A 270 -1.17 0.14 24.68
CA VAL A 270 -1.42 0.82 23.40
C VAL A 270 -1.32 -0.22 22.28
N ASP A 271 -2.38 -0.37 21.49
CA ASP A 271 -2.37 -1.22 20.29
C ASP A 271 -1.77 -0.45 19.11
N LEU A 272 -0.44 -0.41 19.06
CA LEU A 272 0.34 0.25 18.02
C LEU A 272 1.08 -0.79 17.18
N MET A 273 0.86 -0.77 15.87
CA MET A 273 1.62 -1.49 14.84
C MET A 273 2.20 -0.48 13.85
N ALA A 274 3.06 -0.96 12.95
CA ALA A 274 3.65 -0.12 11.91
C ALA A 274 3.79 -0.89 10.60
N ASP A 275 3.88 -0.17 9.51
CA ASP A 275 4.30 -0.70 8.21
C ASP A 275 5.67 -0.13 7.78
N CYS A 276 6.34 -0.79 6.84
CA CYS A 276 7.64 -0.40 6.34
C CYS A 276 7.86 -0.90 4.91
N TYR A 277 8.48 -0.09 4.06
CA TYR A 277 8.94 -0.47 2.73
C TYR A 277 10.45 -0.74 2.70
N PRO A 278 10.95 -1.60 1.77
CA PRO A 278 12.33 -2.11 1.82
C PRO A 278 13.32 -1.29 0.98
N TYR A 279 13.27 0.04 1.04
CA TYR A 279 14.16 0.94 0.30
C TYR A 279 14.80 1.96 1.24
N ASP A 280 15.98 2.44 0.89
CA ASP A 280 16.80 3.40 1.65
C ASP A 280 16.56 4.86 1.25
N ALA A 281 15.64 5.09 0.33
CA ALA A 281 15.16 6.40 -0.06
C ALA A 281 13.64 6.49 0.11
N TRP A 282 13.16 7.67 0.48
CA TRP A 282 11.74 7.98 0.55
C TRP A 282 11.32 8.88 -0.63
N TYR A 283 10.02 8.90 -0.92
CA TYR A 283 9.40 9.65 -2.00
C TYR A 283 8.32 10.57 -1.43
N SER A 284 8.38 11.85 -1.75
CA SER A 284 7.39 12.84 -1.34
C SER A 284 7.48 14.10 -2.20
N ASN A 285 6.77 15.17 -1.82
CA ASN A 285 6.97 16.49 -2.42
C ASN A 285 8.15 17.24 -1.79
N LEU A 286 8.70 18.20 -2.51
CA LEU A 286 9.88 18.96 -2.06
C LEU A 286 9.62 19.81 -0.81
N LYS A 287 8.37 20.24 -0.58
CA LYS A 287 7.98 21.09 0.54
C LYS A 287 8.07 20.39 1.90
N VAL A 288 7.97 19.05 1.92
CA VAL A 288 8.09 18.26 3.17
C VAL A 288 9.42 18.48 3.89
N LEU A 289 10.47 18.81 3.14
CA LEU A 289 11.80 19.11 3.70
C LEU A 289 11.85 20.38 4.54
N VAL A 290 10.80 21.22 4.55
CA VAL A 290 10.76 22.51 5.27
C VAL A 290 9.63 22.49 6.31
N PRO A 291 9.84 21.88 7.49
CA PRO A 291 8.75 21.66 8.48
C PRO A 291 8.11 22.94 8.99
N ASP A 292 8.87 24.06 9.06
CA ASP A 292 8.36 25.38 9.48
C ASP A 292 7.55 26.09 8.36
N LYS A 293 7.40 25.45 7.20
CA LYS A 293 6.65 25.95 6.03
C LYS A 293 7.14 27.30 5.49
N GLN A 294 8.36 27.72 5.84
CA GLN A 294 8.99 28.93 5.34
C GLN A 294 9.84 28.62 4.08
N TYR A 295 9.19 28.16 3.05
CA TYR A 295 9.78 27.58 1.84
C TYR A 295 10.76 28.48 1.07
N GLU A 296 10.72 29.77 1.28
CA GLU A 296 11.62 30.75 0.64
C GLU A 296 12.62 31.37 1.62
N ASN A 297 12.58 31.00 2.91
CA ASN A 297 13.53 31.48 3.90
C ASN A 297 14.88 30.77 3.73
N PRO A 298 15.98 31.49 3.43
CA PRO A 298 17.27 30.85 3.20
C PRO A 298 17.78 30.00 4.36
N LYS A 299 17.42 30.34 5.61
CA LYS A 299 17.84 29.56 6.80
C LYS A 299 17.08 28.23 6.88
N SER A 300 15.76 28.28 6.64
CA SER A 300 14.91 27.09 6.66
C SER A 300 15.30 26.11 5.53
N VAL A 301 15.53 26.64 4.31
CA VAL A 301 16.00 25.84 3.16
C VAL A 301 17.40 25.29 3.37
N ALA A 302 18.33 26.08 3.94
CA ALA A 302 19.68 25.59 4.25
C ALA A 302 19.64 24.44 5.27
N ARG A 303 18.75 24.51 6.27
CA ARG A 303 18.51 23.45 7.23
C ARG A 303 17.96 22.21 6.53
N ALA A 304 16.90 22.36 5.71
CA ALA A 304 16.28 21.29 4.95
C ALA A 304 17.28 20.49 4.10
N LEU A 305 18.20 21.20 3.44
CA LEU A 305 19.29 20.57 2.69
C LEU A 305 20.27 19.81 3.61
N ALA A 306 20.60 20.37 4.76
CA ALA A 306 21.52 19.74 5.73
C ALA A 306 20.88 18.47 6.35
N ASP A 307 19.58 18.50 6.64
CA ASP A 307 18.83 17.41 7.29
C ASP A 307 18.85 16.12 6.45
N VAL A 308 19.01 16.23 5.14
CA VAL A 308 19.08 15.05 4.24
C VAL A 308 20.51 14.79 3.69
N GLY A 309 21.54 15.46 4.24
CA GLY A 309 22.95 15.26 3.84
C GLY A 309 23.35 16.05 2.58
N GLY A 310 22.51 16.97 2.09
CA GLY A 310 22.81 17.86 0.97
C GLY A 310 21.99 17.60 -0.30
N ALA A 311 22.09 18.54 -1.22
CA ALA A 311 21.33 18.55 -2.48
C ALA A 311 21.61 17.35 -3.42
N SER A 312 22.75 16.68 -3.26
CA SER A 312 23.08 15.46 -4.03
C SER A 312 22.25 14.24 -3.63
N HIS A 313 21.62 14.26 -2.46
CA HIS A 313 20.75 13.19 -1.98
C HIS A 313 19.27 13.40 -2.40
N ILE A 314 18.95 14.52 -3.03
CA ILE A 314 17.59 14.86 -3.48
C ILE A 314 17.54 14.70 -5.01
N THR A 315 16.92 13.66 -5.51
CA THR A 315 16.65 13.45 -6.93
C THR A 315 15.23 13.94 -7.25
N ILE A 316 15.07 14.73 -8.29
CA ILE A 316 13.76 15.16 -8.78
C ILE A 316 13.11 13.96 -9.48
N ALA A 317 12.00 13.48 -8.96
CA ALA A 317 11.21 12.41 -9.57
C ALA A 317 10.29 12.98 -10.66
N GLN A 318 9.57 14.07 -10.34
CA GLN A 318 8.73 14.75 -11.33
C GLN A 318 8.71 16.26 -11.07
N PHE A 319 8.72 17.05 -12.14
CA PHE A 319 8.51 18.49 -12.10
C PHE A 319 7.78 18.94 -13.38
N LYS A 320 6.46 19.09 -13.30
CA LYS A 320 5.62 19.40 -14.48
C LYS A 320 6.04 20.67 -15.23
N PRO A 321 6.47 21.77 -14.57
CA PRO A 321 6.94 22.96 -15.30
C PRO A 321 8.18 22.72 -16.18
N ASN A 322 9.01 21.73 -15.82
CA ASN A 322 10.14 21.29 -16.64
C ASN A 322 10.39 19.80 -16.47
N PRO A 323 9.75 18.92 -17.26
CA PRO A 323 9.88 17.47 -17.15
C PRO A 323 11.31 16.94 -17.36
N THR A 324 12.21 17.73 -17.97
CA THR A 324 13.61 17.31 -18.18
C THR A 324 14.43 17.30 -16.89
N TYR A 325 13.88 17.80 -15.79
CA TYR A 325 14.54 17.74 -14.48
C TYR A 325 14.43 16.37 -13.81
N ALA A 326 13.47 15.55 -14.26
CA ALA A 326 13.30 14.19 -13.73
C ALA A 326 14.59 13.34 -13.88
N GLY A 327 14.95 12.62 -12.83
CA GLY A 327 16.15 11.79 -12.76
C GLY A 327 17.46 12.54 -12.43
N HIS A 328 17.43 13.87 -12.35
CA HIS A 328 18.59 14.66 -11.95
C HIS A 328 18.57 15.03 -10.47
N THR A 329 19.75 15.08 -9.83
CA THR A 329 19.82 15.59 -8.47
C THR A 329 19.63 17.11 -8.43
N LEU A 330 19.15 17.61 -7.30
CA LEU A 330 19.04 19.06 -7.08
C LEU A 330 20.42 19.76 -7.24
N ALA A 331 21.51 19.10 -6.81
CA ALA A 331 22.87 19.60 -7.00
C ALA A 331 23.28 19.69 -8.48
N ASP A 332 22.94 18.67 -9.31
CA ASP A 332 23.23 18.71 -10.75
C ASP A 332 22.48 19.85 -11.44
N LEU A 333 21.21 20.04 -11.09
CA LEU A 333 20.40 21.12 -11.64
C LEU A 333 20.93 22.50 -11.22
N ALA A 334 21.34 22.66 -9.97
CA ALA A 334 21.96 23.90 -9.47
C ALA A 334 23.25 24.22 -10.21
N LYS A 335 24.11 23.22 -10.38
CA LYS A 335 25.38 23.33 -11.14
C LYS A 335 25.13 23.71 -12.62
N ALA A 336 24.17 23.03 -13.28
CA ALA A 336 23.82 23.32 -14.68
C ALA A 336 23.25 24.72 -14.87
N ALA A 337 22.53 25.22 -13.87
CA ALA A 337 21.95 26.58 -13.88
C ALA A 337 22.92 27.66 -13.38
N HIS A 338 24.13 27.32 -12.95
CA HIS A 338 25.13 28.22 -12.34
C HIS A 338 24.60 29.01 -11.13
N ILE A 339 23.81 28.37 -10.27
CA ILE A 339 23.27 28.93 -9.04
C ILE A 339 23.57 28.00 -7.84
N SER A 340 23.36 28.48 -6.61
CA SER A 340 23.51 27.65 -5.43
C SER A 340 22.37 26.62 -5.31
N ASP A 341 22.63 25.52 -4.58
CA ASP A 341 21.63 24.49 -4.25
C ASP A 341 20.39 25.11 -3.59
N LEU A 342 20.59 26.02 -2.65
CA LEU A 342 19.55 26.78 -1.97
C LEU A 342 18.67 27.54 -2.97
N ASN A 343 19.29 28.24 -3.92
CA ASN A 343 18.55 29.00 -4.93
C ASN A 343 17.82 28.08 -5.92
N MET A 344 18.36 26.89 -6.22
CA MET A 344 17.66 25.90 -7.04
C MET A 344 16.45 25.35 -6.28
N PHE A 345 16.57 25.04 -5.00
CA PHE A 345 15.45 24.62 -4.16
C PHE A 345 14.30 25.63 -4.20
N ILE A 346 14.57 26.89 -3.89
CA ILE A 346 13.57 27.97 -3.92
C ILE A 346 12.98 28.14 -5.34
N ARG A 347 13.80 28.01 -6.38
CA ARG A 347 13.35 28.09 -7.78
C ARG A 347 12.33 27.00 -8.12
N LEU A 348 12.55 25.77 -7.63
CA LEU A 348 11.61 24.65 -7.82
C LEU A 348 10.29 24.89 -7.09
N ILE A 349 10.34 25.39 -5.85
CA ILE A 349 9.12 25.76 -5.08
C ILE A 349 8.32 26.82 -5.85
N ARG A 350 8.96 27.93 -6.23
CA ARG A 350 8.28 29.03 -6.96
C ARG A 350 7.71 28.58 -8.31
N GLY A 351 8.46 27.73 -9.04
CA GLY A 351 8.00 27.20 -10.31
C GLY A 351 6.81 26.28 -10.17
N GLY A 352 6.79 25.47 -9.13
CA GLY A 352 5.67 24.61 -8.76
C GLY A 352 4.43 25.43 -8.38
N ASP A 353 4.57 26.38 -7.46
CA ASP A 353 3.48 27.24 -6.99
C ASP A 353 2.85 28.05 -8.16
N ALA A 354 3.69 28.60 -9.04
CA ALA A 354 3.22 29.34 -10.22
C ALA A 354 2.42 28.45 -11.21
N ALA A 355 2.69 27.16 -11.26
CA ALA A 355 2.02 26.19 -12.12
C ALA A 355 0.91 25.40 -11.38
N ASN A 356 0.60 25.75 -10.14
CA ASN A 356 -0.32 25.02 -9.26
C ASN A 356 -0.01 23.50 -9.21
N THR A 357 1.25 23.17 -9.02
CA THR A 357 1.77 21.81 -8.90
C THR A 357 2.94 21.79 -7.91
N GLU A 358 3.43 20.61 -7.57
CA GLU A 358 4.59 20.44 -6.71
C GLU A 358 5.71 19.69 -7.43
N ALA A 359 6.95 19.91 -7.01
CA ALA A 359 8.05 19.04 -7.38
C ALA A 359 8.00 17.80 -6.47
N THR A 360 7.98 16.61 -7.06
CA THR A 360 8.17 15.37 -6.31
C THR A 360 9.62 14.93 -6.32
N ILE A 361 10.07 14.33 -5.24
CA ILE A 361 11.47 13.98 -5.01
C ILE A 361 11.62 12.57 -4.48
N ILE A 362 12.77 11.98 -4.77
CA ILE A 362 13.30 10.78 -4.11
C ILE A 362 14.49 11.24 -3.27
N CYS A 363 14.47 10.97 -1.97
CA CYS A 363 15.50 11.42 -1.06
C CYS A 363 16.20 10.24 -0.38
N GLN A 364 17.51 10.08 -0.61
CA GLN A 364 18.34 9.03 -0.02
C GLN A 364 18.85 9.47 1.36
N ALA A 365 18.02 9.30 2.38
CA ALA A 365 18.31 9.74 3.73
C ALA A 365 18.02 8.70 4.81
N MET A 366 17.80 7.43 4.44
CA MET A 366 17.60 6.33 5.37
C MET A 366 18.81 5.41 5.40
N THR A 367 18.97 4.63 6.47
CA THR A 367 20.08 3.69 6.62
C THR A 367 19.61 2.24 6.69
N GLU A 368 20.35 1.33 6.06
CA GLU A 368 20.05 -0.11 6.14
C GLU A 368 19.99 -0.67 7.57
N PRO A 369 20.87 -0.28 8.52
CA PRO A 369 20.77 -0.75 9.90
C PRO A 369 19.45 -0.39 10.58
N ASP A 370 18.91 0.83 10.36
CA ASP A 370 17.64 1.25 10.92
C ASP A 370 16.48 0.48 10.26
N ILE A 371 16.48 0.36 8.93
CA ILE A 371 15.49 -0.44 8.19
C ILE A 371 15.47 -1.88 8.70
N LYS A 372 16.65 -2.51 8.85
CA LYS A 372 16.77 -3.87 9.40
C LYS A 372 16.15 -3.97 10.78
N ALA A 373 16.46 -3.01 11.67
CA ALA A 373 15.97 -3.01 13.04
C ALA A 373 14.44 -2.95 13.10
N PHE A 374 13.80 -2.15 12.22
CA PHE A 374 12.34 -2.08 12.10
C PHE A 374 11.77 -3.39 11.56
N TYR A 375 12.30 -3.93 10.45
CA TYR A 375 11.81 -5.19 9.88
C TYR A 375 11.88 -6.38 10.86
N GLN A 376 12.82 -6.37 11.79
CA GLN A 376 12.95 -7.42 12.80
C GLN A 376 11.91 -7.33 13.93
N GLN A 377 11.12 -6.27 14.01
CA GLN A 377 10.05 -6.16 15.00
C GLN A 377 8.82 -6.99 14.60
N PRO A 378 8.22 -7.77 15.52
CA PRO A 378 7.08 -8.64 15.19
C PRO A 378 5.79 -7.89 14.85
N TRP A 379 5.73 -6.60 15.15
CA TRP A 379 4.59 -5.70 14.93
C TRP A 379 4.76 -4.80 13.69
N VAL A 380 5.85 -4.94 12.94
CA VAL A 380 6.05 -4.21 11.66
C VAL A 380 5.59 -5.08 10.51
N MET A 381 4.72 -4.56 9.68
CA MET A 381 4.21 -5.16 8.45
C MET A 381 5.06 -4.73 7.24
N VAL A 382 4.94 -5.49 6.15
CA VAL A 382 5.44 -5.07 4.84
C VAL A 382 4.35 -4.29 4.13
N ALA A 383 4.67 -3.08 3.68
CA ALA A 383 3.81 -2.29 2.81
C ALA A 383 4.63 -1.59 1.74
N SER A 384 4.00 -1.19 0.64
CA SER A 384 4.73 -0.55 -0.44
C SER A 384 4.91 0.95 -0.23
N ASP A 385 3.95 1.61 0.36
CA ASP A 385 3.85 3.09 0.35
C ASP A 385 4.02 3.63 -1.10
N GLY A 386 3.61 2.78 -2.04
CA GLY A 386 3.70 3.02 -3.48
C GLY A 386 2.33 2.98 -4.12
N GLY A 387 2.29 2.96 -5.45
CA GLY A 387 1.04 2.90 -6.20
C GLY A 387 1.26 2.49 -7.64
N ILE A 388 0.18 2.32 -8.37
CA ILE A 388 0.19 2.06 -9.81
C ILE A 388 0.83 3.26 -10.53
N GLY A 389 1.89 3.00 -11.31
CA GLY A 389 2.60 4.05 -12.05
C GLY A 389 3.50 4.95 -11.20
N SER A 390 3.84 4.54 -9.97
CA SER A 390 4.72 5.30 -9.07
C SER A 390 6.10 5.54 -9.68
N ASP A 391 6.64 6.75 -9.49
CA ASP A 391 8.02 7.12 -9.86
C ASP A 391 9.09 6.56 -8.92
N HIS A 392 8.69 5.87 -7.86
CA HIS A 392 9.57 5.20 -6.92
C HIS A 392 9.49 3.68 -7.09
N PRO A 393 10.62 2.93 -7.07
CA PRO A 393 10.64 1.47 -7.28
C PRO A 393 9.80 0.68 -6.27
N ARG A 394 9.45 1.25 -5.12
CA ARG A 394 8.60 0.62 -4.10
C ARG A 394 7.19 0.26 -4.63
N GLY A 395 6.68 1.01 -5.62
CA GLY A 395 5.38 0.73 -6.23
C GLY A 395 5.31 -0.57 -7.03
N ALA A 396 6.46 -1.09 -7.53
CA ALA A 396 6.49 -2.30 -8.35
C ALA A 396 7.40 -3.42 -7.79
N GLY A 397 8.15 -3.17 -6.71
CA GLY A 397 9.19 -4.11 -6.26
C GLY A 397 9.16 -4.49 -4.79
N THR A 398 8.37 -3.88 -3.93
CA THR A 398 8.42 -4.04 -2.47
C THR A 398 8.36 -5.48 -1.99
N PHE A 399 7.33 -6.22 -2.35
CA PHE A 399 7.11 -7.58 -1.83
C PHE A 399 8.16 -8.57 -2.34
N PRO A 400 8.48 -8.60 -3.66
CA PRO A 400 9.56 -9.42 -4.19
C PRO A 400 10.94 -9.06 -3.63
N ARG A 401 11.21 -7.77 -3.35
CA ARG A 401 12.46 -7.31 -2.74
C ARG A 401 12.65 -7.88 -1.34
N VAL A 402 11.60 -7.86 -0.51
CA VAL A 402 11.67 -8.47 0.83
C VAL A 402 11.98 -9.97 0.72
N LEU A 403 11.29 -10.70 -0.18
CA LEU A 403 11.51 -12.13 -0.36
C LEU A 403 12.92 -12.45 -0.92
N GLY A 404 13.36 -11.71 -1.92
CA GLY A 404 14.66 -11.92 -2.55
C GLY A 404 15.81 -11.37 -1.70
N LEU A 405 15.78 -10.08 -1.39
CA LEU A 405 16.90 -9.42 -0.72
C LEU A 405 16.94 -9.71 0.77
N TYR A 406 15.82 -9.52 1.51
CA TYR A 406 15.86 -9.58 2.98
C TYR A 406 15.73 -11.00 3.53
N VAL A 407 15.02 -11.89 2.82
CA VAL A 407 14.93 -13.30 3.21
C VAL A 407 16.09 -14.10 2.64
N ARG A 408 16.22 -14.20 1.31
CA ARG A 408 17.18 -15.09 0.65
C ARG A 408 18.63 -14.60 0.78
N GLU A 409 18.91 -13.33 0.46
CA GLU A 409 20.29 -12.84 0.36
C GLU A 409 20.85 -12.35 1.71
N LYS A 410 20.13 -11.45 2.39
CA LYS A 410 20.58 -10.84 3.65
C LYS A 410 20.22 -11.65 4.91
N GLN A 411 19.25 -12.55 4.82
CA GLN A 411 18.76 -13.39 5.93
C GLN A 411 18.36 -12.58 7.17
N TRP A 412 17.74 -11.41 6.94
CA TRP A 412 17.20 -10.58 8.02
C TRP A 412 15.90 -11.14 8.60
N LEU A 413 15.13 -11.83 7.76
CA LEU A 413 13.87 -12.49 8.09
C LEU A 413 13.91 -13.95 7.64
N THR A 414 13.18 -14.80 8.36
CA THR A 414 12.84 -16.13 7.81
C THR A 414 11.71 -16.00 6.80
N LEU A 415 11.63 -16.93 5.84
CA LEU A 415 10.56 -16.91 4.85
C LEU A 415 9.14 -16.96 5.49
N PRO A 416 8.86 -17.85 6.48
CA PRO A 416 7.57 -17.86 7.15
C PRO A 416 7.21 -16.51 7.80
N GLU A 417 8.18 -15.86 8.45
CA GLU A 417 7.94 -14.57 9.10
C GLU A 417 7.70 -13.45 8.07
N ALA A 418 8.43 -13.43 6.95
CA ALA A 418 8.18 -12.47 5.87
C ALA A 418 6.76 -12.65 5.30
N ILE A 419 6.33 -13.89 5.04
CA ILE A 419 4.96 -14.17 4.57
C ILE A 419 3.94 -13.70 5.62
N ARG A 420 4.13 -13.97 6.90
CA ARG A 420 3.24 -13.49 7.97
C ARG A 420 3.09 -11.96 7.94
N LYS A 421 4.20 -11.24 7.79
CA LYS A 421 4.23 -9.76 7.71
C LYS A 421 3.55 -9.18 6.47
N MET A 422 3.39 -9.99 5.43
CA MET A 422 2.74 -9.63 4.16
C MET A 422 1.28 -10.06 4.08
N THR A 423 0.80 -10.90 5.02
CA THR A 423 -0.50 -11.58 4.89
C THR A 423 -1.33 -11.53 6.17
N SER A 424 -1.09 -12.43 7.12
CA SER A 424 -1.92 -12.53 8.33
C SER A 424 -1.75 -11.34 9.28
N LEU A 425 -0.58 -10.73 9.34
CA LEU A 425 -0.35 -9.57 10.21
C LEU A 425 -1.16 -8.34 9.74
N PRO A 426 -1.11 -7.91 8.45
CA PRO A 426 -2.00 -6.87 7.97
C PRO A 426 -3.48 -7.27 8.02
N ALA A 427 -3.86 -8.51 7.70
CA ALA A 427 -5.24 -8.97 7.86
C ALA A 427 -5.73 -8.83 9.31
N GLN A 428 -4.91 -9.21 10.28
CA GLN A 428 -5.21 -9.04 11.71
C GLN A 428 -5.37 -7.56 12.08
N ARG A 429 -4.47 -6.67 11.60
CA ARG A 429 -4.54 -5.22 11.84
C ARG A 429 -5.84 -4.63 11.30
N LEU A 430 -6.25 -5.04 10.11
CA LEU A 430 -7.49 -4.60 9.46
C LEU A 430 -8.76 -5.25 10.03
N GLY A 431 -8.62 -6.23 10.93
CA GLY A 431 -9.76 -6.98 11.48
C GLY A 431 -10.37 -7.98 10.49
N TRP A 432 -9.68 -8.32 9.40
CA TRP A 432 -10.13 -9.28 8.40
C TRP A 432 -10.00 -10.71 8.91
N LYS A 433 -11.07 -11.50 8.83
CA LYS A 433 -11.14 -12.84 9.43
C LYS A 433 -11.13 -13.97 8.42
N ASP A 434 -11.32 -13.65 7.15
CA ASP A 434 -11.58 -14.60 6.06
C ASP A 434 -10.48 -14.66 5.00
N ARG A 435 -9.35 -13.95 5.21
CA ARG A 435 -8.18 -13.92 4.31
C ARG A 435 -6.86 -13.74 5.07
N GLY A 436 -5.74 -13.77 4.37
CA GLY A 436 -4.39 -13.61 4.94
C GLY A 436 -3.78 -14.88 5.52
N ILE A 437 -4.51 -16.01 5.58
CA ILE A 437 -3.99 -17.35 5.92
C ILE A 437 -4.58 -18.41 5.00
N ILE A 438 -3.83 -19.48 4.73
CA ILE A 438 -4.33 -20.65 4.01
C ILE A 438 -4.94 -21.62 5.03
N ARG A 439 -6.27 -21.60 5.10
CA ARG A 439 -7.09 -22.46 5.95
C ARG A 439 -8.42 -22.74 5.24
N GLU A 440 -9.01 -23.91 5.47
CA GLU A 440 -10.34 -24.24 4.94
C GLU A 440 -11.39 -23.18 5.36
N GLY A 441 -12.23 -22.79 4.43
CA GLY A 441 -13.25 -21.74 4.57
C GLY A 441 -12.74 -20.32 4.32
N MET A 442 -11.43 -20.09 4.12
CA MET A 442 -10.89 -18.78 3.75
C MET A 442 -11.04 -18.51 2.27
N PHE A 443 -11.10 -17.23 1.87
CA PHE A 443 -10.99 -16.85 0.48
C PHE A 443 -9.67 -17.33 -0.13
N ALA A 444 -9.72 -17.79 -1.36
CA ALA A 444 -8.56 -18.27 -2.09
C ALA A 444 -7.83 -17.11 -2.78
N ASP A 445 -7.32 -16.17 -1.97
CA ASP A 445 -6.30 -15.22 -2.37
C ASP A 445 -4.96 -15.91 -2.15
N LEU A 446 -4.28 -16.28 -3.24
CA LEU A 446 -3.11 -17.14 -3.18
C LEU A 446 -1.99 -16.63 -4.09
N VAL A 447 -0.74 -16.83 -3.69
CA VAL A 447 0.44 -16.58 -4.51
C VAL A 447 1.32 -17.82 -4.56
N LEU A 448 1.71 -18.21 -5.78
CA LEU A 448 2.70 -19.26 -6.04
C LEU A 448 3.97 -18.61 -6.56
N PHE A 449 5.09 -18.80 -5.89
CA PHE A 449 6.36 -18.17 -6.26
C PHE A 449 7.56 -19.10 -6.07
N ASN A 450 8.62 -18.79 -6.81
CA ASN A 450 9.90 -19.48 -6.69
C ASN A 450 10.82 -18.74 -5.69
N PRO A 451 11.09 -19.31 -4.49
CA PRO A 451 11.91 -18.66 -3.47
C PRO A 451 13.37 -18.45 -3.90
N GLU A 452 13.87 -19.22 -4.87
CA GLU A 452 15.25 -19.11 -5.37
C GLU A 452 15.43 -17.95 -6.37
N THR A 453 14.34 -17.51 -7.03
CA THR A 453 14.44 -16.52 -8.13
C THR A 453 13.63 -15.27 -7.90
N VAL A 454 12.73 -15.24 -6.90
CA VAL A 454 11.90 -14.07 -6.60
C VAL A 454 12.77 -12.89 -6.20
N ILE A 455 12.63 -11.78 -6.93
CA ILE A 455 13.34 -10.51 -6.67
C ILE A 455 12.66 -9.36 -7.44
N ASP A 456 12.80 -8.15 -6.93
CA ASP A 456 12.46 -6.93 -7.64
C ASP A 456 13.39 -6.67 -8.84
N ARG A 457 12.89 -5.96 -9.83
CA ARG A 457 13.65 -5.46 -10.99
C ARG A 457 13.51 -3.95 -11.11
N SER A 458 12.61 -3.36 -10.35
CA SER A 458 12.39 -1.92 -10.32
C SER A 458 13.59 -1.20 -9.71
N THR A 459 13.94 -0.06 -10.28
CA THR A 459 15.05 0.80 -9.88
C THR A 459 14.60 2.25 -9.88
N TYR A 460 15.35 3.16 -9.29
CA TYR A 460 15.04 4.60 -9.32
C TYR A 460 15.03 5.20 -10.75
N THR A 461 15.65 4.53 -11.73
CA THR A 461 15.63 4.94 -13.14
C THR A 461 14.63 4.16 -14.01
N ASN A 462 14.10 3.04 -13.49
CA ASN A 462 13.05 2.24 -14.12
C ASN A 462 12.11 1.72 -13.03
N PRO A 463 11.27 2.60 -12.44
CA PRO A 463 10.53 2.29 -11.21
C PRO A 463 9.38 1.28 -11.41
N THR A 464 8.91 1.11 -12.62
CA THR A 464 7.75 0.23 -12.95
C THR A 464 8.16 -1.13 -13.51
N ALA A 465 9.46 -1.47 -13.52
CA ALA A 465 9.93 -2.76 -14.00
C ALA A 465 9.34 -3.89 -13.16
N LEU A 466 8.72 -4.86 -13.83
CA LEU A 466 8.05 -5.99 -13.19
C LEU A 466 9.08 -6.93 -12.53
N PRO A 467 8.74 -7.52 -11.36
CA PRO A 467 9.60 -8.46 -10.65
C PRO A 467 9.69 -9.81 -11.39
N THR A 468 10.56 -10.68 -10.89
CA THR A 468 10.66 -12.06 -11.35
C THR A 468 10.36 -13.03 -10.22
N GLY A 469 9.98 -14.29 -10.57
CA GLY A 469 9.80 -15.39 -9.63
C GLY A 469 8.41 -15.46 -8.99
N ILE A 470 7.48 -14.54 -9.30
CA ILE A 470 6.06 -14.72 -9.01
C ILE A 470 5.43 -15.45 -10.20
N GLU A 471 4.99 -16.68 -9.97
CA GLU A 471 4.53 -17.57 -11.03
C GLU A 471 3.02 -17.48 -11.25
N LYS A 472 2.23 -17.54 -10.17
CA LYS A 472 0.77 -17.43 -10.26
C LYS A 472 0.21 -16.61 -9.09
N VAL A 473 -0.82 -15.83 -9.39
CA VAL A 473 -1.59 -15.11 -8.37
C VAL A 473 -3.07 -15.37 -8.60
N PHE A 474 -3.76 -15.74 -7.53
CA PHE A 474 -5.20 -15.94 -7.51
C PHE A 474 -5.84 -14.91 -6.58
N VAL A 475 -6.89 -14.28 -7.05
CA VAL A 475 -7.74 -13.38 -6.27
C VAL A 475 -9.13 -13.99 -6.22
N ASN A 476 -9.66 -14.20 -5.02
CA ASN A 476 -10.97 -14.84 -4.82
C ASN A 476 -11.14 -16.14 -5.65
N GLY A 477 -10.08 -16.96 -5.73
CA GLY A 477 -10.06 -18.24 -6.47
C GLY A 477 -9.85 -18.13 -7.99
N VAL A 478 -9.74 -16.92 -8.53
CA VAL A 478 -9.55 -16.69 -9.98
C VAL A 478 -8.09 -16.32 -10.27
N LEU A 479 -7.50 -16.98 -11.27
CA LEU A 479 -6.12 -16.73 -11.71
C LEU A 479 -6.06 -15.35 -12.41
N VAL A 480 -5.35 -14.38 -11.80
CA VAL A 480 -5.16 -13.03 -12.33
C VAL A 480 -3.76 -12.80 -12.91
N TRP A 481 -2.78 -13.60 -12.50
CA TRP A 481 -1.40 -13.54 -12.99
C TRP A 481 -0.90 -14.95 -13.30
N ASP A 482 -0.31 -15.16 -14.46
CA ASP A 482 0.20 -16.46 -14.90
C ASP A 482 1.55 -16.32 -15.62
N ASN A 483 2.61 -16.90 -15.02
CA ASN A 483 3.94 -17.02 -15.61
C ASN A 483 4.47 -15.70 -16.22
N GLY A 484 4.43 -14.62 -15.43
CA GLY A 484 4.98 -13.33 -15.81
C GLY A 484 4.03 -12.42 -16.61
N LYS A 485 2.73 -12.74 -16.68
CA LYS A 485 1.73 -11.96 -17.44
C LYS A 485 0.38 -11.91 -16.73
N PRO A 486 -0.35 -10.79 -16.83
CA PRO A 486 -1.74 -10.71 -16.40
C PRO A 486 -2.63 -11.58 -17.29
N THR A 487 -3.68 -12.18 -16.71
CA THR A 487 -4.65 -13.02 -17.44
C THR A 487 -5.85 -12.24 -17.98
N SER A 488 -5.91 -10.94 -17.82
CA SER A 488 -7.08 -10.09 -18.06
C SER A 488 -8.32 -10.40 -17.19
N ALA A 489 -8.19 -11.22 -16.15
CA ALA A 489 -9.30 -11.47 -15.21
C ALA A 489 -9.42 -10.33 -14.20
N HIS A 490 -10.65 -9.95 -13.91
CA HIS A 490 -11.03 -8.92 -12.95
C HIS A 490 -11.81 -9.59 -11.81
N ALA A 491 -11.11 -10.07 -10.79
CA ALA A 491 -11.66 -10.91 -9.74
C ALA A 491 -11.80 -10.21 -8.39
N GLY A 492 -11.30 -8.98 -8.28
CA GLY A 492 -11.29 -8.21 -7.05
C GLY A 492 -12.66 -7.66 -6.67
N HIS A 493 -12.80 -7.45 -5.38
CA HIS A 493 -13.97 -6.80 -4.76
C HIS A 493 -13.53 -5.63 -3.89
N PHE A 494 -14.44 -4.69 -3.65
CA PHE A 494 -14.27 -3.76 -2.54
C PHE A 494 -14.54 -4.50 -1.23
N LEU A 495 -13.59 -4.44 -0.30
CA LEU A 495 -13.65 -5.08 1.01
C LEU A 495 -13.98 -4.04 2.07
N GLY A 496 -15.09 -4.22 2.76
CA GLY A 496 -15.46 -3.41 3.92
C GLY A 496 -14.63 -3.78 5.18
N ARG A 497 -14.94 -3.11 6.28
CA ARG A 497 -14.42 -3.54 7.59
C ARG A 497 -14.87 -4.97 7.87
N GLY A 498 -13.92 -5.84 8.24
CA GLY A 498 -14.15 -7.27 8.42
C GLY A 498 -13.73 -8.13 7.23
N GLY A 499 -13.34 -7.52 6.08
CA GLY A 499 -12.72 -8.22 4.95
C GLY A 499 -13.69 -8.77 3.92
N SER A 500 -14.97 -8.86 4.22
CA SER A 500 -15.96 -9.43 3.31
C SER A 500 -16.26 -8.49 2.14
N PRO A 501 -16.48 -9.04 0.94
CA PRO A 501 -16.93 -8.27 -0.21
C PRO A 501 -18.18 -7.47 0.09
N LEU A 502 -18.18 -6.20 -0.28
CA LEU A 502 -19.32 -5.31 -0.15
C LEU A 502 -19.92 -5.09 -1.54
N ASP A 503 -21.20 -5.43 -1.71
CA ASP A 503 -21.92 -5.12 -2.94
C ASP A 503 -22.84 -3.92 -2.69
N LEU A 504 -22.48 -2.77 -3.27
CA LEU A 504 -23.27 -1.52 -3.20
C LEU A 504 -24.10 -1.26 -4.46
N LEU A 505 -24.05 -2.18 -5.45
CA LEU A 505 -24.76 -2.03 -6.71
C LEU A 505 -26.14 -2.72 -6.69
N ASN A 506 -26.43 -3.51 -5.66
CA ASN A 506 -27.71 -4.21 -5.44
C ASN A 506 -28.60 -3.48 -4.44
#